data_7536ae890629e6f5614d8188365371c3
#
_entry.id   7536ae890629e6f5614d8188365371c3
#
_cell.length_a   1.000
_cell.length_b   1.000
_cell.length_c   1.000
_cell.angle_alpha   90.00
_cell.angle_beta   90.00
_cell.angle_gamma   90.00
#
_symmetry.space_group_name_H-M   'P 1'
#
loop_
_entity.id
_entity.type
_entity.pdbx_description
1 polymer ?
#
loop_
_entity_poly.entity_id
_entity_poly.type
_entity_poly.pdbx_seq_one_letter_code
_entity_poly.pdbx_strand_id
1 'polypeptide(L)'
;EKDRAVEDIATEVDADRDADSEKAVTFSSKKKVNLAIVMPFMAGTAKPSSSSIDFYCGALLAARDLGNDGTDINIDVYDVDDQSRSITAGIVSDLDFVVGPLSPNDIRRTYTAIGSDIVLISPLDPKGVELTEEYPKLIQVPTPHDFQYADLAQWIADESKPGDRTILVTEKGARSSDAMTSLVNMIDLSGLKYTTASYSLLEGRDIIGSLKKATEEGAEHTNRFIIASESEAFVNDVFRNISLLSRENRRVEIFCHSKVRGYDIEVESLHNNDLHVSLAYYIDYNSPDVIRFVKQYRALFNT
;
A
#
# COMPACT_ATOMS: atom_id res chain seq x y z
N GLU A 1 -33.18 -39.89 8.40
CA GLU A 1 -31.95 -40.66 8.08
C GLU A 1 -30.98 -39.78 7.28
N LYS A 2 -30.67 -38.59 7.78
CA LYS A 2 -29.60 -37.68 7.24
C LYS A 2 -29.19 -36.59 8.23
N ASP A 3 -29.19 -36.88 9.53
CA ASP A 3 -28.72 -35.95 10.57
C ASP A 3 -27.94 -36.68 11.66
N ARG A 4 -26.85 -37.34 11.26
CA ARG A 4 -25.93 -38.01 12.20
C ARG A 4 -24.55 -38.25 11.62
N ALA A 5 -23.88 -37.20 11.17
CA ALA A 5 -22.49 -37.30 10.67
C ALA A 5 -21.68 -35.98 10.76
N VAL A 6 -21.92 -35.13 11.75
CA VAL A 6 -21.12 -33.90 11.95
C VAL A 6 -20.66 -33.71 13.41
N GLU A 7 -20.88 -34.67 14.31
CA GLU A 7 -20.53 -34.53 15.74
C GLU A 7 -19.30 -35.36 16.20
N ASP A 8 -18.58 -36.05 15.33
CA ASP A 8 -17.46 -36.91 15.75
C ASP A 8 -16.07 -36.57 15.20
N ILE A 9 -15.78 -35.29 14.89
CA ILE A 9 -14.40 -34.84 14.51
C ILE A 9 -13.86 -33.72 15.43
N ALA A 10 -14.37 -33.55 16.62
CA ALA A 10 -13.93 -32.54 17.57
C ALA A 10 -13.40 -33.07 18.91
N THR A 11 -12.83 -34.24 18.95
CA THR A 11 -12.21 -34.74 20.18
C THR A 11 -11.07 -35.72 19.88
N GLU A 12 -9.93 -35.18 19.41
CA GLU A 12 -8.62 -35.84 19.54
C GLU A 12 -7.50 -34.96 18.97
N VAL A 13 -7.28 -33.74 19.51
CA VAL A 13 -5.98 -33.06 19.49
C VAL A 13 -5.90 -32.18 20.73
N ASP A 14 -5.77 -32.74 21.89
CA ASP A 14 -5.36 -32.02 23.10
C ASP A 14 -4.61 -32.98 24.04
N ALA A 15 -3.31 -33.08 23.84
CA ALA A 15 -2.33 -33.45 24.86
C ALA A 15 -0.92 -33.24 24.27
N ASP A 16 -0.32 -32.12 24.52
CA ASP A 16 1.06 -31.74 24.65
C ASP A 16 1.33 -30.36 24.07
N ARG A 17 0.92 -29.32 24.78
CA ARG A 17 1.57 -28.01 24.71
C ARG A 17 1.81 -27.54 26.13
N ASP A 18 3.09 -27.52 26.46
CA ASP A 18 3.65 -26.95 27.67
C ASP A 18 3.15 -25.54 27.98
N ALA A 19 2.86 -25.33 29.23
CA ALA A 19 2.38 -24.12 29.84
C ALA A 19 3.42 -22.99 29.74
N ASP A 20 3.34 -22.21 28.66
CA ASP A 20 3.73 -20.81 28.68
C ASP A 20 2.43 -20.01 28.55
N SER A 21 1.99 -19.45 29.68
CA SER A 21 0.76 -18.69 29.77
C SER A 21 0.88 -17.41 28.97
N GLU A 22 0.55 -17.47 27.68
CA GLU A 22 0.11 -16.26 26.96
C GLU A 22 -1.13 -15.74 27.68
N LYS A 23 -0.95 -14.67 28.44
CA LYS A 23 -2.09 -13.89 28.93
C LYS A 23 -2.89 -13.48 27.73
N ALA A 24 -4.00 -14.16 27.49
CA ALA A 24 -5.00 -13.71 26.55
C ALA A 24 -5.31 -12.25 26.87
N VAL A 25 -4.98 -11.35 25.95
CA VAL A 25 -5.34 -9.94 26.06
C VAL A 25 -6.85 -9.90 25.88
N THR A 26 -7.58 -9.93 27.00
CA THR A 26 -9.00 -9.68 27.00
C THR A 26 -9.18 -8.21 26.64
N PHE A 27 -9.56 -7.93 25.41
CA PHE A 27 -10.06 -6.61 25.03
C PHE A 27 -11.38 -6.38 25.77
N SER A 28 -11.28 -5.71 26.91
CA SER A 28 -12.45 -5.10 27.54
C SER A 28 -12.96 -4.06 26.55
N SER A 29 -14.22 -4.16 26.11
CA SER A 29 -14.84 -3.12 25.29
C SER A 29 -14.88 -1.84 26.10
N LYS A 30 -13.93 -0.93 25.91
CA LYS A 30 -13.97 0.39 26.51
C LYS A 30 -15.15 1.13 25.91
N LYS A 31 -16.04 1.63 26.76
CA LYS A 31 -17.16 2.49 26.35
C LYS A 31 -16.70 3.91 25.99
N LYS A 32 -15.48 4.28 26.36
CA LYS A 32 -14.88 5.58 26.07
C LYS A 32 -13.45 5.39 25.58
N VAL A 33 -13.13 6.01 24.44
CA VAL A 33 -11.83 5.97 23.81
C VAL A 33 -11.34 7.40 23.58
N ASN A 34 -10.13 7.70 24.05
CA ASN A 34 -9.46 8.96 23.81
C ASN A 34 -8.29 8.71 22.84
N LEU A 35 -8.32 9.34 21.69
CA LEU A 35 -7.25 9.23 20.71
C LEU A 35 -6.77 10.59 20.23
N ALA A 36 -5.52 10.65 19.80
CA ALA A 36 -4.99 11.80 19.08
C ALA A 36 -4.79 11.46 17.61
N ILE A 37 -5.12 12.39 16.73
CA ILE A 37 -4.75 12.36 15.31
C ILE A 37 -3.61 13.35 15.10
N VAL A 38 -2.44 12.84 14.70
CA VAL A 38 -1.21 13.61 14.51
C VAL A 38 -0.83 13.51 13.03
N MET A 39 -1.05 14.59 12.26
CA MET A 39 -0.88 14.57 10.81
C MET A 39 -0.23 15.87 10.32
N PRO A 40 0.40 15.85 9.12
CA PRO A 40 0.88 17.06 8.46
C PRO A 40 -0.30 17.80 7.80
N PHE A 41 -1.10 18.50 8.60
CA PHE A 41 -2.25 19.26 8.09
C PHE A 41 -1.83 20.50 7.33
N MET A 42 -0.67 21.07 7.67
CA MET A 42 -0.19 22.34 7.11
C MET A 42 -1.22 23.47 7.26
N ALA A 43 -1.99 23.46 8.37
CA ALA A 43 -3.16 24.31 8.58
C ALA A 43 -2.84 25.82 8.63
N GLY A 44 -1.59 26.18 8.98
CA GLY A 44 -1.10 27.56 8.97
C GLY A 44 -0.57 28.05 7.62
N THR A 45 -0.65 27.26 6.56
CA THR A 45 -0.07 27.56 5.26
C THR A 45 -1.12 27.96 4.22
N ALA A 46 -0.66 28.54 3.09
CA ALA A 46 -1.55 28.85 1.96
C ALA A 46 -2.10 27.61 1.22
N LYS A 47 -1.52 26.43 1.47
CA LYS A 47 -1.93 25.16 0.85
C LYS A 47 -2.01 24.07 1.92
N PRO A 48 -3.11 23.96 2.67
CA PRO A 48 -3.34 22.83 3.59
C PRO A 48 -3.30 21.50 2.87
N SER A 49 -2.91 20.44 3.60
CA SER A 49 -2.87 19.08 3.07
C SER A 49 -4.29 18.51 2.93
N SER A 50 -4.79 18.42 1.70
CA SER A 50 -6.10 17.82 1.42
C SER A 50 -6.17 16.37 1.89
N SER A 51 -5.13 15.57 1.65
CA SER A 51 -5.10 14.16 2.04
C SER A 51 -5.17 13.95 3.57
N SER A 52 -4.49 14.81 4.35
CA SER A 52 -4.59 14.76 5.82
C SER A 52 -5.97 15.17 6.31
N ILE A 53 -6.59 16.17 5.67
CA ILE A 53 -7.96 16.61 5.96
C ILE A 53 -8.95 15.52 5.60
N ASP A 54 -8.82 14.89 4.43
CA ASP A 54 -9.69 13.79 4.00
C ASP A 54 -9.60 12.59 4.95
N PHE A 55 -8.39 12.25 5.39
CA PHE A 55 -8.20 11.22 6.41
C PHE A 55 -8.93 11.56 7.71
N TYR A 56 -8.77 12.79 8.20
CA TYR A 56 -9.45 13.26 9.41
C TYR A 56 -10.99 13.23 9.26
N CYS A 57 -11.51 13.68 8.13
CA CYS A 57 -12.94 13.61 7.83
C CYS A 57 -13.45 12.15 7.84
N GLY A 58 -12.67 11.21 7.28
CA GLY A 58 -12.97 9.78 7.36
C GLY A 58 -12.97 9.26 8.79
N ALA A 59 -12.02 9.68 9.62
CA ALA A 59 -11.96 9.32 11.03
C ALA A 59 -13.17 9.86 11.83
N LEU A 60 -13.63 11.06 11.53
CA LEU A 60 -14.86 11.61 12.13
C LEU A 60 -16.12 10.80 11.79
N LEU A 61 -16.22 10.31 10.54
CA LEU A 61 -17.29 9.39 10.15
C LEU A 61 -17.25 8.10 10.95
N ALA A 62 -16.08 7.48 11.05
CA ALA A 62 -15.89 6.25 11.83
C ALA A 62 -16.22 6.46 13.31
N ALA A 63 -15.77 7.58 13.90
CA ALA A 63 -16.09 7.93 15.29
C ALA A 63 -17.59 8.09 15.51
N ARG A 64 -18.30 8.74 14.58
CA ARG A 64 -19.76 8.88 14.64
C ARG A 64 -20.46 7.52 14.59
N ASP A 65 -20.03 6.64 13.68
CA ASP A 65 -20.65 5.33 13.50
C ASP A 65 -20.40 4.45 14.73
N LEU A 66 -19.20 4.46 15.31
CA LEU A 66 -18.88 3.79 16.57
C LEU A 66 -19.65 4.40 17.76
N GLY A 67 -19.88 5.73 17.73
CA GLY A 67 -20.72 6.42 18.73
C GLY A 67 -22.17 5.94 18.69
N ASN A 68 -22.73 5.70 17.51
CA ASN A 68 -24.06 5.11 17.36
C ASN A 68 -24.14 3.68 17.93
N ASP A 69 -23.02 2.95 17.93
CA ASP A 69 -22.91 1.61 18.52
C ASP A 69 -22.58 1.65 20.04
N GLY A 70 -22.56 2.83 20.65
CA GLY A 70 -22.40 3.02 22.09
C GLY A 70 -20.96 3.21 22.58
N THR A 71 -20.01 3.49 21.68
CA THR A 71 -18.64 3.83 22.04
C THR A 71 -18.44 5.34 21.98
N ASP A 72 -18.14 5.97 23.12
CA ASP A 72 -17.80 7.40 23.19
C ASP A 72 -16.36 7.62 22.75
N ILE A 73 -16.14 8.42 21.70
CA ILE A 73 -14.81 8.67 21.12
C ILE A 73 -14.46 10.14 21.20
N ASN A 74 -13.39 10.46 21.90
CA ASN A 74 -12.80 11.77 21.93
C ASN A 74 -11.58 11.80 20.99
N ILE A 75 -11.52 12.80 20.12
CA ILE A 75 -10.43 12.98 19.15
C ILE A 75 -9.76 14.33 19.38
N ASP A 76 -8.49 14.30 19.77
CA ASP A 76 -7.62 15.48 19.79
C ASP A 76 -6.82 15.53 18.48
N VAL A 77 -6.63 16.74 17.93
CA VAL A 77 -5.96 16.91 16.62
C VAL A 77 -4.71 17.75 16.76
N TYR A 78 -3.60 17.24 16.23
CA TYR A 78 -2.29 17.88 16.26
C TYR A 78 -1.71 17.98 14.85
N ASP A 79 -1.13 19.14 14.51
CA ASP A 79 -0.44 19.40 13.25
C ASP A 79 1.07 19.25 13.46
N VAL A 80 1.73 18.31 12.77
CA VAL A 80 3.17 18.08 12.90
C VAL A 80 4.00 19.25 12.40
N ASP A 81 3.46 20.07 11.51
CA ASP A 81 4.14 21.23 10.92
C ASP A 81 3.98 22.50 11.77
N ASP A 82 3.09 22.50 12.76
CA ASP A 82 2.90 23.60 13.70
C ASP A 82 3.43 23.23 15.10
N GLN A 83 4.60 23.77 15.45
CA GLN A 83 5.22 23.50 16.75
C GLN A 83 4.35 23.95 17.94
N SER A 84 3.48 24.94 17.76
CA SER A 84 2.55 25.41 18.80
C SER A 84 1.38 24.45 19.04
N ARG A 85 1.14 23.53 18.09
CA ARG A 85 0.08 22.50 18.10
C ARG A 85 0.64 21.09 18.05
N SER A 86 1.92 20.92 18.32
CA SER A 86 2.52 19.60 18.38
C SER A 86 2.17 18.89 19.68
N ILE A 87 2.07 17.57 19.61
CA ILE A 87 1.82 16.73 20.78
C ILE A 87 3.02 16.83 21.74
N THR A 88 2.74 17.00 23.02
CA THR A 88 3.75 17.09 24.07
C THR A 88 3.44 16.13 25.22
N ALA A 89 4.44 15.77 26.00
CA ALA A 89 4.30 14.84 27.14
C ALA A 89 3.21 15.24 28.16
N GLY A 90 2.90 16.52 28.27
CA GLY A 90 1.85 17.01 29.20
C GLY A 90 0.41 16.75 28.75
N ILE A 91 0.19 16.39 27.48
CA ILE A 91 -1.14 16.19 26.88
C ILE A 91 -1.54 14.71 26.86
N VAL A 92 -0.59 13.83 27.14
CA VAL A 92 -0.67 12.39 26.83
C VAL A 92 -1.33 11.55 27.91
N SER A 93 -1.55 12.10 29.15
CA SER A 93 -1.94 11.30 30.32
C SER A 93 -3.24 10.51 30.18
N ASP A 94 -4.12 10.90 29.25
CA ASP A 94 -5.46 10.32 29.09
C ASP A 94 -5.69 9.67 27.71
N LEU A 95 -4.65 9.59 26.85
CA LEU A 95 -4.76 8.98 25.52
C LEU A 95 -4.65 7.45 25.57
N ASP A 96 -5.53 6.78 24.84
CA ASP A 96 -5.47 5.34 24.65
C ASP A 96 -4.51 4.97 23.50
N PHE A 97 -4.53 5.77 22.41
CA PHE A 97 -3.60 5.61 21.26
C PHE A 97 -3.49 6.87 20.43
N VAL A 98 -2.50 6.89 19.56
CA VAL A 98 -2.21 7.98 18.63
C VAL A 98 -2.25 7.44 17.19
N VAL A 99 -2.96 8.12 16.31
CA VAL A 99 -3.04 7.82 14.87
C VAL A 99 -2.25 8.86 14.08
N GLY A 100 -1.28 8.43 13.31
CA GLY A 100 -0.23 9.26 12.74
C GLY A 100 0.97 9.37 13.71
N PRO A 101 2.01 10.09 13.32
CA PRO A 101 2.21 10.76 12.04
C PRO A 101 2.64 9.80 10.91
N LEU A 102 3.05 10.39 9.76
CA LEU A 102 3.36 9.62 8.56
C LEU A 102 4.85 9.41 8.37
N SER A 103 5.68 10.48 8.51
CA SER A 103 7.11 10.39 8.22
C SER A 103 7.88 9.71 9.35
N PRO A 104 8.97 8.98 9.04
CA PRO A 104 9.83 8.37 10.08
C PRO A 104 10.35 9.38 11.12
N ASN A 105 10.69 10.59 10.71
CA ASN A 105 11.16 11.63 11.63
C ASN A 105 10.06 12.10 12.58
N ASP A 106 8.85 12.26 12.08
CA ASP A 106 7.71 12.66 12.90
C ASP A 106 7.28 11.53 13.84
N ILE A 107 7.36 10.27 13.37
CA ILE A 107 7.14 9.08 14.21
C ILE A 107 8.10 9.09 15.39
N ARG A 108 9.42 9.28 15.17
CA ARG A 108 10.41 9.35 16.25
C ARG A 108 10.10 10.47 17.25
N ARG A 109 9.80 11.67 16.76
CA ARG A 109 9.44 12.81 17.60
C ARG A 109 8.18 12.55 18.44
N THR A 110 7.16 12.04 17.80
CA THR A 110 5.89 11.74 18.46
C THR A 110 6.04 10.63 19.49
N TYR A 111 6.71 9.53 19.14
CA TYR A 111 6.96 8.42 20.06
C TYR A 111 7.74 8.87 21.31
N THR A 112 8.73 9.74 21.13
CA THR A 112 9.48 10.34 22.25
C THR A 112 8.59 11.20 23.14
N ALA A 113 7.65 11.92 22.56
CA ALA A 113 6.74 12.80 23.31
C ALA A 113 5.67 12.03 24.09
N ILE A 114 5.12 10.96 23.50
CA ILE A 114 4.03 10.16 24.12
C ILE A 114 4.55 9.07 25.08
N GLY A 115 5.81 8.67 24.95
CA GLY A 115 6.39 7.58 25.72
C GLY A 115 6.02 6.19 25.20
N SER A 116 6.63 5.16 25.83
CA SER A 116 6.52 3.77 25.38
C SER A 116 5.21 3.06 25.75
N ASP A 117 4.33 3.70 26.52
CA ASP A 117 3.11 3.05 27.03
C ASP A 117 1.90 3.20 26.08
N ILE A 118 1.95 4.16 25.18
CA ILE A 118 0.87 4.44 24.23
C ILE A 118 1.15 3.79 22.89
N VAL A 119 0.11 3.22 22.29
CA VAL A 119 0.19 2.66 20.93
C VAL A 119 0.19 3.80 19.92
N LEU A 120 1.17 3.80 19.02
CA LEU A 120 1.28 4.71 17.88
C LEU A 120 0.93 3.94 16.59
N ILE A 121 -0.01 4.45 15.81
CA ILE A 121 -0.46 3.83 14.56
C ILE A 121 -0.06 4.72 13.39
N SER A 122 0.84 4.28 12.52
CA SER A 122 1.18 4.97 11.27
C SER A 122 0.29 4.48 10.13
N PRO A 123 -0.70 5.29 9.66
CA PRO A 123 -1.82 4.77 8.89
C PRO A 123 -1.60 4.73 7.37
N LEU A 124 -0.71 5.55 6.79
CA LEU A 124 -0.70 5.79 5.35
C LEU A 124 0.65 5.61 4.65
N ASP A 125 1.78 5.81 5.33
CA ASP A 125 3.12 5.73 4.72
C ASP A 125 3.84 4.45 5.17
N PRO A 126 4.27 3.57 4.26
CA PRO A 126 4.95 2.32 4.60
C PRO A 126 6.38 2.52 5.14
N LYS A 127 6.95 3.73 5.05
CA LYS A 127 8.33 4.02 5.48
C LYS A 127 8.56 3.91 6.98
N GLY A 128 7.49 3.85 7.78
CA GLY A 128 7.60 3.65 9.23
C GLY A 128 8.03 2.23 9.64
N VAL A 129 8.04 1.27 8.71
CA VAL A 129 8.33 -0.13 9.02
C VAL A 129 9.69 -0.35 9.68
N GLU A 130 10.71 0.38 9.27
CA GLU A 130 12.06 0.28 9.87
C GLU A 130 12.09 0.63 11.36
N LEU A 131 11.10 1.39 11.82
CA LEU A 131 10.98 1.83 13.21
C LEU A 131 10.24 0.83 14.10
N THR A 132 9.56 -0.17 13.52
CA THR A 132 8.79 -1.15 14.30
C THR A 132 9.68 -2.05 15.16
N GLU A 133 10.93 -2.25 14.76
CA GLU A 133 11.92 -2.97 15.58
C GLU A 133 12.41 -2.13 16.77
N GLU A 134 12.50 -0.80 16.59
CA GLU A 134 12.96 0.13 17.62
C GLU A 134 11.81 0.50 18.59
N TYR A 135 10.58 0.59 18.10
CA TYR A 135 9.40 1.03 18.84
C TYR A 135 8.35 -0.09 18.94
N PRO A 136 8.34 -0.89 20.00
CA PRO A 136 7.48 -2.09 20.12
C PRO A 136 5.96 -1.82 20.06
N LYS A 137 5.53 -0.58 20.35
CA LYS A 137 4.13 -0.18 20.25
C LYS A 137 3.80 0.66 19.01
N LEU A 138 4.71 0.70 18.05
CA LEU A 138 4.42 1.25 16.73
C LEU A 138 3.74 0.19 15.86
N ILE A 139 2.57 0.53 15.33
CA ILE A 139 1.83 -0.27 14.35
C ILE A 139 1.95 0.42 12.98
N GLN A 140 2.61 -0.22 12.04
CA GLN A 140 2.64 0.19 10.65
C GLN A 140 1.47 -0.45 9.90
N VAL A 141 0.52 0.36 9.38
CA VAL A 141 -0.69 -0.16 8.73
C VAL A 141 -0.46 -0.55 7.27
N PRO A 142 0.10 0.30 6.39
CA PRO A 142 0.32 -0.09 5.01
C PRO A 142 1.38 -1.18 4.90
N THR A 143 1.11 -2.16 4.05
CA THR A 143 2.09 -3.21 3.72
C THR A 143 3.37 -2.58 3.16
N PRO A 144 4.56 -2.90 3.69
CA PRO A 144 5.83 -2.41 3.17
C PRO A 144 6.05 -2.80 1.69
N HIS A 145 6.82 -1.98 0.98
CA HIS A 145 7.09 -2.22 -0.45
C HIS A 145 7.74 -3.58 -0.71
N ASP A 146 8.66 -4.01 0.16
CA ASP A 146 9.36 -5.29 -0.01
C ASP A 146 8.37 -6.46 -0.05
N PHE A 147 7.39 -6.49 0.85
CA PHE A 147 6.36 -7.53 0.84
C PHE A 147 5.46 -7.45 -0.40
N GLN A 148 5.04 -6.23 -0.78
CA GLN A 148 4.23 -6.03 -1.99
C GLN A 148 4.96 -6.52 -3.24
N TYR A 149 6.26 -6.23 -3.37
CA TYR A 149 7.04 -6.61 -4.53
C TYR A 149 7.51 -8.07 -4.49
N ALA A 150 7.68 -8.64 -3.31
CA ALA A 150 7.92 -10.08 -3.17
C ALA A 150 6.69 -10.88 -3.66
N ASP A 151 5.48 -10.48 -3.26
CA ASP A 151 4.24 -11.10 -3.73
C ASP A 151 4.07 -10.95 -5.25
N LEU A 152 4.39 -9.76 -5.78
CA LEU A 152 4.34 -9.51 -7.23
C LEU A 152 5.30 -10.42 -7.99
N ALA A 153 6.55 -10.54 -7.53
CA ALA A 153 7.55 -11.38 -8.16
C ALA A 153 7.17 -12.87 -8.09
N GLN A 154 6.64 -13.32 -6.96
CA GLN A 154 6.15 -14.68 -6.78
C GLN A 154 4.97 -14.97 -7.72
N TRP A 155 4.00 -14.05 -7.80
CA TRP A 155 2.86 -14.20 -8.70
C TRP A 155 3.29 -14.32 -10.17
N ILE A 156 4.23 -13.48 -10.62
CA ILE A 156 4.79 -13.57 -11.96
C ILE A 156 5.48 -14.92 -12.18
N ALA A 157 6.21 -15.42 -11.20
CA ALA A 157 6.90 -16.71 -11.29
C ALA A 157 5.90 -17.88 -11.41
N ASP A 158 4.83 -17.86 -10.61
CA ASP A 158 3.82 -18.93 -10.59
C ASP A 158 3.00 -18.98 -11.89
N GLU A 159 2.71 -17.83 -12.50
CA GLU A 159 1.98 -17.73 -13.77
C GLU A 159 2.86 -17.98 -15.01
N SER A 160 4.19 -17.99 -14.84
CA SER A 160 5.12 -18.11 -15.97
C SER A 160 5.17 -19.54 -16.53
N LYS A 161 5.05 -19.65 -17.84
CA LYS A 161 5.11 -20.90 -18.60
C LYS A 161 6.38 -21.03 -19.45
N PRO A 162 6.78 -22.23 -19.85
CA PRO A 162 7.89 -22.39 -20.79
C PRO A 162 7.64 -21.61 -22.09
N GLY A 163 8.58 -20.76 -22.46
CA GLY A 163 8.46 -19.88 -23.62
C GLY A 163 8.05 -18.44 -23.30
N ASP A 164 7.46 -18.18 -22.12
CA ASP A 164 7.18 -16.81 -21.68
C ASP A 164 8.46 -16.00 -21.48
N ARG A 165 8.34 -14.68 -21.61
CA ARG A 165 9.45 -13.73 -21.41
C ARG A 165 9.10 -12.74 -20.31
N THR A 166 10.06 -12.48 -19.45
CA THR A 166 9.97 -11.39 -18.46
C THR A 166 11.05 -10.35 -18.78
N ILE A 167 10.64 -9.11 -18.91
CA ILE A 167 11.48 -7.98 -19.29
C ILE A 167 11.38 -6.90 -18.19
N LEU A 168 12.50 -6.61 -17.52
CA LEU A 168 12.62 -5.50 -16.59
C LEU A 168 12.95 -4.23 -17.40
N VAL A 169 12.05 -3.25 -17.36
CA VAL A 169 12.21 -1.97 -18.07
C VAL A 169 12.66 -0.90 -17.09
N THR A 170 13.83 -0.29 -17.36
CA THR A 170 14.44 0.73 -16.50
C THR A 170 14.75 2.00 -17.29
N GLU A 171 14.66 3.14 -16.61
CA GLU A 171 15.00 4.45 -17.19
C GLU A 171 16.51 4.70 -17.09
N LYS A 172 17.17 4.76 -18.25
CA LYS A 172 18.62 4.97 -18.33
C LYS A 172 19.01 6.37 -17.84
N GLY A 173 19.93 6.41 -16.88
CA GLY A 173 20.44 7.66 -16.31
C GLY A 173 19.55 8.28 -15.23
N ALA A 174 18.36 7.72 -14.95
CA ALA A 174 17.55 8.15 -13.84
C ALA A 174 18.08 7.60 -12.50
N ARG A 175 17.90 8.38 -11.43
CA ARG A 175 18.15 7.89 -10.08
C ARG A 175 16.98 7.00 -9.65
N SER A 176 17.29 5.78 -9.24
CA SER A 176 16.28 4.88 -8.67
C SER A 176 15.80 5.43 -7.33
N SER A 177 14.49 5.38 -7.07
CA SER A 177 13.92 5.61 -5.74
C SER A 177 14.09 4.36 -4.87
N ASP A 178 13.90 4.53 -3.54
CA ASP A 178 13.96 3.40 -2.61
C ASP A 178 12.92 2.32 -2.98
N ALA A 179 11.72 2.73 -3.39
CA ALA A 179 10.67 1.80 -3.82
C ALA A 179 11.06 1.03 -5.10
N MET A 180 11.69 1.67 -6.08
CA MET A 180 12.14 0.99 -7.29
C MET A 180 13.37 0.11 -7.04
N THR A 181 14.23 0.51 -6.11
CA THR A 181 15.34 -0.33 -5.66
C THR A 181 14.81 -1.57 -4.94
N SER A 182 13.81 -1.43 -4.07
CA SER A 182 13.13 -2.55 -3.44
C SER A 182 12.49 -3.50 -4.48
N LEU A 183 11.79 -2.95 -5.48
CA LEU A 183 11.20 -3.76 -6.55
C LEU A 183 12.24 -4.66 -7.24
N VAL A 184 13.36 -4.07 -7.67
CA VAL A 184 14.43 -4.83 -8.35
C VAL A 184 15.04 -5.88 -7.42
N ASN A 185 15.30 -5.52 -6.16
CA ASN A 185 15.85 -6.44 -5.17
C ASN A 185 14.92 -7.64 -4.91
N MET A 186 13.60 -7.41 -4.80
CA MET A 186 12.64 -8.50 -4.57
C MET A 186 12.52 -9.42 -5.79
N ILE A 187 12.59 -8.88 -7.00
CA ILE A 187 12.65 -9.68 -8.22
C ILE A 187 13.91 -10.56 -8.24
N ASP A 188 15.06 -10.00 -7.90
CA ASP A 188 16.34 -10.75 -7.87
C ASP A 188 16.29 -11.85 -6.78
N LEU A 189 15.76 -11.55 -5.60
CA LEU A 189 15.65 -12.51 -4.49
C LEU A 189 14.65 -13.64 -4.78
N SER A 190 13.60 -13.38 -5.57
CA SER A 190 12.64 -14.42 -5.97
C SER A 190 13.22 -15.46 -6.93
N GLY A 191 14.37 -15.16 -7.55
CA GLY A 191 14.98 -16.00 -8.59
C GLY A 191 14.28 -15.96 -9.94
N LEU A 192 13.36 -15.03 -10.14
CA LEU A 192 12.67 -14.79 -11.41
C LEU A 192 13.68 -14.44 -12.50
N LYS A 193 13.68 -15.20 -13.60
CA LYS A 193 14.57 -14.94 -14.75
C LYS A 193 13.99 -13.86 -15.62
N TYR A 194 14.74 -12.83 -15.88
CA TYR A 194 14.33 -11.72 -16.73
C TYR A 194 15.47 -11.22 -17.63
N THR A 195 15.12 -10.46 -18.64
CA THR A 195 16.05 -9.65 -19.43
C THR A 195 15.82 -8.17 -19.12
N THR A 196 16.85 -7.34 -19.20
CA THR A 196 16.71 -5.91 -18.94
C THR A 196 16.65 -5.12 -20.24
N ALA A 197 15.65 -4.25 -20.36
CA ALA A 197 15.54 -3.21 -21.36
C ALA A 197 15.75 -1.84 -20.71
N SER A 198 16.89 -1.20 -20.94
CA SER A 198 17.20 0.11 -20.34
C SER A 198 17.33 1.16 -21.45
N TYR A 199 16.54 2.24 -21.36
CA TYR A 199 16.61 3.34 -22.32
C TYR A 199 16.19 4.67 -21.67
N SER A 200 16.52 5.77 -22.35
CA SER A 200 16.04 7.11 -21.98
C SER A 200 14.90 7.56 -22.90
N LEU A 201 14.12 8.56 -22.48
CA LEU A 201 13.06 9.15 -23.31
C LEU A 201 13.58 9.64 -24.68
N LEU A 202 14.83 10.09 -24.74
CA LEU A 202 15.45 10.53 -25.99
C LEU A 202 15.72 9.38 -26.97
N GLU A 203 15.87 8.16 -26.44
CA GLU A 203 16.10 6.92 -27.21
C GLU A 203 14.80 6.15 -27.52
N GLY A 204 13.65 6.64 -27.06
CA GLY A 204 12.36 5.93 -27.08
C GLY A 204 11.92 5.40 -28.45
N ARG A 205 12.27 6.09 -29.54
CA ARG A 205 11.94 5.63 -30.90
C ARG A 205 12.73 4.39 -31.34
N ASP A 206 13.92 4.21 -30.81
CA ASP A 206 14.82 3.13 -31.21
C ASP A 206 14.63 1.87 -30.35
N ILE A 207 13.92 1.97 -29.23
CA ILE A 207 13.72 0.87 -28.28
C ILE A 207 12.87 -0.26 -28.84
N ILE A 208 11.93 0.03 -29.75
CA ILE A 208 11.02 -0.96 -30.34
C ILE A 208 11.76 -2.16 -30.91
N GLY A 209 12.84 -1.92 -31.65
CA GLY A 209 13.64 -3.00 -32.19
C GLY A 209 14.30 -3.89 -31.13
N SER A 210 14.68 -3.33 -30.02
CA SER A 210 15.24 -4.06 -28.87
C SER A 210 14.15 -4.84 -28.11
N LEU A 211 12.98 -4.25 -27.90
CA LEU A 211 11.84 -4.91 -27.27
C LEU A 211 11.33 -6.08 -28.13
N LYS A 212 11.26 -5.91 -29.45
CA LYS A 212 10.92 -7.01 -30.38
C LYS A 212 11.85 -8.21 -30.25
N LYS A 213 13.13 -7.97 -30.05
CA LYS A 213 14.13 -9.05 -29.88
C LYS A 213 14.03 -9.72 -28.50
N ALA A 214 13.54 -8.99 -27.49
CA ALA A 214 13.38 -9.51 -26.13
C ALA A 214 12.07 -10.27 -25.93
N THR A 215 11.12 -10.16 -26.86
CA THR A 215 9.76 -10.71 -26.78
C THR A 215 9.56 -11.86 -27.77
N GLU A 216 8.66 -12.78 -27.41
CA GLU A 216 8.18 -13.85 -28.31
C GLU A 216 6.92 -13.41 -29.06
N GLU A 217 6.78 -13.88 -30.30
CA GLU A 217 5.58 -13.73 -31.11
C GLU A 217 4.61 -14.88 -30.84
N GLY A 218 3.33 -14.62 -31.04
CA GLY A 218 2.26 -15.61 -30.86
C GLY A 218 1.49 -15.40 -29.56
N ALA A 219 0.23 -15.82 -29.58
CA ALA A 219 -0.66 -15.71 -28.42
C ALA A 219 -0.41 -16.77 -27.35
N GLU A 220 0.38 -17.79 -27.65
CA GLU A 220 0.73 -18.89 -26.76
C GLU A 220 1.79 -18.50 -25.72
N HIS A 221 2.57 -17.45 -25.98
CA HIS A 221 3.61 -16.94 -25.08
C HIS A 221 3.23 -15.57 -24.52
N THR A 222 3.45 -15.39 -23.23
CA THR A 222 3.18 -14.12 -22.57
C THR A 222 4.49 -13.36 -22.35
N ASN A 223 4.50 -12.09 -22.77
CA ASN A 223 5.60 -11.17 -22.57
C ASN A 223 5.25 -10.22 -21.42
N ARG A 224 5.88 -10.41 -20.26
CA ARG A 224 5.64 -9.65 -19.02
C ARG A 224 6.67 -8.54 -18.88
N PHE A 225 6.19 -7.32 -18.79
CA PHE A 225 7.03 -6.13 -18.63
C PHE A 225 6.90 -5.59 -17.23
N ILE A 226 7.99 -5.57 -16.47
CA ILE A 226 8.05 -4.97 -15.14
C ILE A 226 8.68 -3.59 -15.27
N ILE A 227 7.93 -2.53 -14.95
CA ILE A 227 8.43 -1.15 -15.11
C ILE A 227 9.02 -0.66 -13.79
N ALA A 228 10.34 -0.49 -13.74
CA ALA A 228 11.08 -0.01 -12.58
C ALA A 228 11.47 1.47 -12.74
N SER A 229 10.47 2.35 -12.88
CA SER A 229 10.60 3.81 -12.90
C SER A 229 9.34 4.46 -12.35
N GLU A 230 9.49 5.50 -11.54
CA GLU A 230 8.39 6.35 -11.06
C GLU A 230 8.22 7.64 -11.89
N SER A 231 8.93 7.76 -13.00
CA SER A 231 8.77 8.88 -13.93
C SER A 231 7.52 8.68 -14.78
N GLU A 232 6.49 9.50 -14.57
CA GLU A 232 5.24 9.43 -15.34
C GLU A 232 5.50 9.52 -16.84
N ALA A 233 6.38 10.42 -17.27
CA ALA A 233 6.72 10.58 -18.68
C ALA A 233 7.37 9.32 -19.27
N PHE A 234 8.28 8.68 -18.52
CA PHE A 234 8.91 7.44 -18.95
C PHE A 234 7.92 6.27 -18.97
N VAL A 235 7.12 6.13 -17.92
CA VAL A 235 6.08 5.08 -17.85
C VAL A 235 5.10 5.21 -19.01
N ASN A 236 4.63 6.42 -19.34
CA ASN A 236 3.78 6.69 -20.50
C ASN A 236 4.44 6.27 -21.82
N ASP A 237 5.74 6.56 -21.98
CA ASP A 237 6.48 6.15 -23.17
C ASP A 237 6.61 4.62 -23.27
N VAL A 238 6.87 3.95 -22.15
CA VAL A 238 6.90 2.46 -22.09
C VAL A 238 5.56 1.88 -22.52
N PHE A 239 4.43 2.39 -21.99
CA PHE A 239 3.09 1.94 -22.38
C PHE A 239 2.83 2.08 -23.87
N ARG A 240 3.21 3.22 -24.47
CA ARG A 240 3.08 3.44 -25.92
C ARG A 240 3.88 2.43 -26.73
N ASN A 241 5.13 2.16 -26.33
CA ASN A 241 5.99 1.20 -27.02
C ASN A 241 5.44 -0.23 -26.91
N ILE A 242 4.95 -0.64 -25.72
CA ILE A 242 4.36 -1.97 -25.53
C ILE A 242 3.04 -2.11 -26.29
N SER A 243 2.19 -1.07 -26.35
CA SER A 243 0.97 -1.07 -27.16
C SER A 243 1.24 -1.29 -28.64
N LEU A 244 2.38 -0.87 -29.16
CA LEU A 244 2.79 -1.20 -30.54
C LEU A 244 3.13 -2.67 -30.70
N LEU A 245 3.79 -3.30 -29.71
CA LEU A 245 4.07 -4.74 -29.72
C LEU A 245 2.81 -5.58 -29.65
N SER A 246 1.86 -5.19 -28.80
CA SER A 246 0.55 -5.85 -28.66
C SER A 246 -0.20 -5.94 -30.00
N ARG A 247 -0.08 -4.91 -30.84
CA ARG A 247 -0.68 -4.89 -32.20
C ARG A 247 -0.01 -5.81 -33.21
N GLU A 248 1.18 -6.32 -32.89
CA GLU A 248 1.98 -7.19 -33.75
C GLU A 248 1.91 -8.66 -33.31
N ASN A 249 0.73 -9.12 -32.88
CA ASN A 249 0.48 -10.50 -32.43
C ASN A 249 1.40 -10.96 -31.29
N ARG A 250 1.65 -10.08 -30.31
CA ARG A 250 2.35 -10.40 -29.07
C ARG A 250 1.41 -10.24 -27.91
N ARG A 251 1.22 -11.30 -27.12
CA ARG A 251 0.52 -11.16 -25.83
C ARG A 251 1.42 -10.44 -24.85
N VAL A 252 0.93 -9.37 -24.25
CA VAL A 252 1.68 -8.53 -23.32
C VAL A 252 0.93 -8.38 -22.00
N GLU A 253 1.67 -8.31 -20.91
CA GLU A 253 1.20 -7.96 -19.57
C GLU A 253 2.18 -6.95 -18.98
N ILE A 254 1.66 -5.88 -18.35
CA ILE A 254 2.49 -4.85 -17.71
C ILE A 254 2.33 -4.94 -16.20
N PHE A 255 3.45 -4.91 -15.49
CA PHE A 255 3.53 -4.85 -14.04
C PHE A 255 4.14 -3.53 -13.62
N CYS A 256 3.44 -2.80 -12.75
CA CYS A 256 3.87 -1.47 -12.34
C CYS A 256 3.60 -1.22 -10.86
N HIS A 257 4.25 -0.21 -10.31
CA HIS A 257 4.03 0.27 -8.94
C HIS A 257 2.70 1.04 -8.81
N SER A 258 2.22 1.20 -7.57
CA SER A 258 0.89 1.78 -7.28
C SER A 258 0.67 3.22 -7.77
N LYS A 259 1.73 4.03 -7.92
CA LYS A 259 1.63 5.43 -8.38
C LYS A 259 1.10 5.56 -9.80
N VAL A 260 1.23 4.51 -10.64
CA VAL A 260 0.70 4.51 -12.02
C VAL A 260 -0.79 4.83 -12.08
N ARG A 261 -1.55 4.54 -11.03
CA ARG A 261 -2.98 4.84 -10.93
C ARG A 261 -3.31 6.34 -10.94
N GLY A 262 -2.34 7.18 -10.60
CA GLY A 262 -2.47 8.65 -10.63
C GLY A 262 -1.90 9.30 -11.88
N TYR A 263 -1.32 8.51 -12.81
CA TYR A 263 -0.72 9.04 -14.03
C TYR A 263 -1.79 9.27 -15.11
N ASP A 264 -1.54 10.24 -15.96
CA ASP A 264 -2.40 10.54 -17.12
C ASP A 264 -2.09 9.55 -18.26
N ILE A 265 -2.63 8.33 -18.12
CA ILE A 265 -2.54 7.25 -19.11
C ILE A 265 -3.94 6.92 -19.61
N GLU A 266 -4.10 6.82 -20.92
CA GLU A 266 -5.37 6.43 -21.53
C GLU A 266 -5.87 5.08 -20.99
N VAL A 267 -7.09 5.04 -20.47
CA VAL A 267 -7.70 3.84 -19.85
C VAL A 267 -7.71 2.65 -20.83
N GLU A 268 -7.94 2.90 -22.10
CA GLU A 268 -7.87 1.87 -23.15
C GLU A 268 -6.47 1.24 -23.24
N SER A 269 -5.42 2.05 -23.09
CA SER A 269 -4.03 1.57 -23.07
C SER A 269 -3.75 0.70 -21.86
N LEU A 270 -4.32 1.03 -20.68
CA LEU A 270 -4.17 0.23 -19.47
C LEU A 270 -4.81 -1.15 -19.63
N HIS A 271 -6.02 -1.23 -20.20
CA HIS A 271 -6.71 -2.49 -20.45
C HIS A 271 -6.06 -3.33 -21.56
N ASN A 272 -5.68 -2.70 -22.67
CA ASN A 272 -5.10 -3.41 -23.83
C ASN A 272 -3.73 -4.01 -23.55
N ASN A 273 -3.03 -3.50 -22.53
CA ASN A 273 -1.72 -4.01 -22.10
C ASN A 273 -1.78 -4.85 -20.83
N ASP A 274 -2.97 -5.20 -20.37
CA ASP A 274 -3.20 -6.05 -19.20
C ASP A 274 -2.38 -5.60 -17.99
N LEU A 275 -2.71 -4.39 -17.49
CA LEU A 275 -1.95 -3.76 -16.40
C LEU A 275 -2.23 -4.43 -15.05
N HIS A 276 -1.18 -4.89 -14.42
CA HIS A 276 -1.16 -5.37 -13.03
C HIS A 276 -0.43 -4.37 -12.12
N VAL A 277 -1.03 -4.10 -10.97
CA VAL A 277 -0.50 -3.13 -9.99
C VAL A 277 -0.46 -3.75 -8.61
N SER A 278 0.70 -3.70 -7.96
CA SER A 278 0.81 -4.06 -6.56
C SER A 278 0.31 -2.93 -5.66
N LEU A 279 -0.57 -3.25 -4.72
CA LEU A 279 -1.21 -2.30 -3.82
C LEU A 279 -1.04 -2.71 -2.37
N ALA A 280 -0.80 -1.73 -1.49
CA ALA A 280 -0.78 -1.95 -0.04
C ALA A 280 -2.15 -2.37 0.51
N TYR A 281 -3.23 -1.93 -0.13
CA TYR A 281 -4.61 -2.29 0.18
C TYR A 281 -5.51 -2.05 -1.04
N TYR A 282 -6.58 -2.80 -1.13
CA TYR A 282 -7.58 -2.70 -2.20
C TYR A 282 -8.91 -2.18 -1.63
N ILE A 283 -9.54 -1.25 -2.35
CA ILE A 283 -10.87 -0.75 -2.02
C ILE A 283 -11.84 -1.22 -3.11
N ASP A 284 -12.78 -2.07 -2.71
CA ASP A 284 -13.86 -2.48 -3.62
C ASP A 284 -14.97 -1.42 -3.63
N TYR A 285 -14.94 -0.56 -4.64
CA TYR A 285 -15.95 0.49 -4.83
C TYR A 285 -17.36 -0.05 -5.18
N ASN A 286 -17.50 -1.35 -5.45
CA ASN A 286 -18.78 -2.00 -5.66
C ASN A 286 -19.38 -2.57 -4.35
N SER A 287 -18.58 -2.64 -3.30
CA SER A 287 -19.05 -3.07 -1.98
C SER A 287 -20.12 -2.10 -1.44
N PRO A 288 -21.25 -2.62 -0.92
CA PRO A 288 -22.29 -1.79 -0.31
C PRO A 288 -21.78 -0.88 0.81
N ASP A 289 -20.80 -1.34 1.59
CA ASP A 289 -20.22 -0.56 2.69
C ASP A 289 -19.39 0.62 2.17
N VAL A 290 -18.58 0.40 1.14
CA VAL A 290 -17.81 1.47 0.50
C VAL A 290 -18.74 2.48 -0.18
N ILE A 291 -19.78 2.02 -0.90
CA ILE A 291 -20.79 2.90 -1.52
C ILE A 291 -21.47 3.75 -0.45
N ARG A 292 -21.86 3.15 0.68
CA ARG A 292 -22.48 3.87 1.81
C ARG A 292 -21.52 4.93 2.38
N PHE A 293 -20.28 4.54 2.64
CA PHE A 293 -19.24 5.44 3.14
C PHE A 293 -19.03 6.64 2.20
N VAL A 294 -18.82 6.40 0.90
CA VAL A 294 -18.60 7.47 -0.09
C VAL A 294 -19.79 8.43 -0.16
N LYS A 295 -21.02 7.91 -0.14
CA LYS A 295 -22.24 8.74 -0.14
C LYS A 295 -22.31 9.63 1.12
N GLN A 296 -22.05 9.07 2.29
CA GLN A 296 -22.06 9.82 3.55
C GLN A 296 -20.93 10.86 3.60
N TYR A 297 -19.74 10.49 3.15
CA TYR A 297 -18.58 11.38 3.08
C TYR A 297 -18.89 12.61 2.23
N ARG A 298 -19.35 12.40 1.00
CA ARG A 298 -19.72 13.48 0.08
C ARG A 298 -20.82 14.37 0.62
N ALA A 299 -21.84 13.78 1.24
CA ALA A 299 -22.96 14.54 1.80
C ALA A 299 -22.57 15.44 2.96
N LEU A 300 -21.57 15.05 3.78
CA LEU A 300 -21.14 15.79 4.95
C LEU A 300 -20.04 16.81 4.68
N PHE A 301 -19.12 16.50 3.76
CA PHE A 301 -17.92 17.31 3.51
C PHE A 301 -17.93 18.05 2.18
N ASN A 302 -19.01 17.95 1.38
CA ASN A 302 -19.21 18.66 0.10
C ASN A 302 -18.10 18.41 -0.93
N THR A 303 -17.64 17.16 -1.08
CA THR A 303 -16.59 16.76 -2.01
C THR A 303 -17.13 15.90 -3.15
#